data_f4b0e80c4a5572796b3b67769c845db8
#
_entry.id   f4b0e80c4a5572796b3b67769c845db8
#
_cell.length_a   1.000
_cell.length_b   1.000
_cell.length_c   1.000
_cell.angle_alpha   90.00
_cell.angle_beta   90.00
_cell.angle_gamma   90.00
#
_symmetry.space_group_name_H-M   'P 1'
#
loop_
_entity.id
_entity.type
_entity.pdbx_description
1 polymer ?
#
loop_
_entity_poly.entity_id
_entity_poly.type
_entity_poly.pdbx_seq_one_letter_code
_entity_poly.pdbx_strand_id
1 'polypeptide(L)'
;MDIEGNNAGYTYIQLLTDTLDKKKKILIWLTNVTEQQETVIAADIFDEQLFNQTIEIKEGHLKNLTLLDEGFEKIYEGVKTELAINKLVYKDEISQLKALIVDITDLSVRLQAMEKRNRTKLEFILLQKRKDIRESRLSGKSVASYYKTMAKQQENPSLFYDKRK
;
A
#
# COMPACT_ATOMS: atom_id res chain seq x y z
N MET A 1 -2.24 22.01 -34.70
CA MET A 1 -1.78 22.13 -33.33
C MET A 1 -2.94 21.69 -32.42
N ASP A 2 -2.87 20.46 -31.94
CA ASP A 2 -4.00 19.84 -31.24
C ASP A 2 -4.03 20.29 -29.79
N ILE A 3 -4.72 21.39 -29.53
CA ILE A 3 -5.01 21.86 -28.18
C ILE A 3 -5.83 20.83 -27.40
N GLU A 4 -6.67 20.07 -28.11
CA GLU A 4 -7.48 19.00 -27.51
C GLU A 4 -6.64 17.81 -27.04
N GLY A 5 -5.65 17.38 -27.82
CA GLY A 5 -4.74 16.29 -27.43
C GLY A 5 -3.90 16.63 -26.20
N ASN A 6 -3.48 17.88 -26.10
CA ASN A 6 -2.68 18.36 -24.98
C ASN A 6 -3.50 18.42 -23.68
N ASN A 7 -4.77 18.80 -23.76
CA ASN A 7 -5.69 18.81 -22.61
C ASN A 7 -5.98 17.40 -22.09
N ALA A 8 -6.13 16.43 -22.99
CA ALA A 8 -6.36 15.04 -22.61
C ALA A 8 -5.15 14.47 -21.84
N GLY A 9 -3.93 14.76 -22.31
CA GLY A 9 -2.71 14.34 -21.65
C GLY A 9 -2.60 14.89 -20.22
N TYR A 10 -2.84 16.17 -20.03
CA TYR A 10 -2.85 16.79 -18.70
C TYR A 10 -3.92 16.21 -17.79
N THR A 11 -5.10 15.93 -18.32
CA THR A 11 -6.17 15.29 -17.55
C THR A 11 -5.77 13.91 -17.05
N TYR A 12 -5.17 13.09 -17.91
CA TYR A 12 -4.70 11.76 -17.52
C TYR A 12 -3.58 11.83 -16.49
N ILE A 13 -2.63 12.76 -16.65
CA ILE A 13 -1.56 12.96 -15.67
C ILE A 13 -2.13 13.41 -14.32
N GLN A 14 -3.12 14.29 -14.33
CA GLN A 14 -3.79 14.72 -13.10
C GLN A 14 -4.47 13.54 -12.40
N LEU A 15 -5.14 12.66 -13.15
CA LEU A 15 -5.75 11.45 -12.61
C LEU A 15 -4.69 10.50 -12.01
N LEU A 16 -3.54 10.35 -12.69
CA LEU A 16 -2.43 9.56 -12.15
C LEU A 16 -1.90 10.15 -10.83
N THR A 17 -1.71 11.45 -10.80
CA THR A 17 -1.23 12.18 -9.61
C THR A 17 -2.21 12.01 -8.44
N ASP A 18 -3.49 12.21 -8.69
CA ASP A 18 -4.55 12.06 -7.68
C ASP A 18 -4.59 10.62 -7.14
N THR A 19 -4.44 9.65 -8.01
CA THR A 19 -4.44 8.24 -7.63
C THR A 19 -3.24 7.91 -6.73
N LEU A 20 -2.04 8.39 -7.09
CA LEU A 20 -0.85 8.21 -6.26
C LEU A 20 -0.95 8.96 -4.93
N ASP A 21 -1.53 10.15 -4.91
CA ASP A 21 -1.75 10.90 -3.69
C ASP A 21 -2.68 10.16 -2.73
N LYS A 22 -3.77 9.59 -3.25
CA LYS A 22 -4.67 8.74 -2.48
C LYS A 22 -3.95 7.51 -1.93
N LYS A 23 -3.15 6.86 -2.76
CA LYS A 23 -2.34 5.71 -2.34
C LYS A 23 -1.40 6.08 -1.20
N LYS A 24 -0.69 7.21 -1.30
CA LYS A 24 0.19 7.71 -0.26
C LYS A 24 -0.56 7.90 1.06
N LYS A 25 -1.73 8.51 1.03
CA LYS A 25 -2.58 8.73 2.21
C LYS A 25 -2.98 7.42 2.88
N ILE A 26 -3.36 6.42 2.09
CA ILE A 26 -3.70 5.10 2.61
C ILE A 26 -2.49 4.43 3.26
N LEU A 27 -1.31 4.53 2.64
CA LEU A 27 -0.09 3.98 3.22
C LEU A 27 0.29 4.64 4.55
N ILE A 28 0.11 5.95 4.66
CA ILE A 28 0.31 6.67 5.92
C ILE A 28 -0.66 6.15 6.99
N TRP A 29 -1.93 5.98 6.61
CA TRP A 29 -2.95 5.42 7.50
C TRP A 29 -2.60 4.01 7.96
N LEU A 30 -2.21 3.14 7.03
CA LEU A 30 -1.77 1.78 7.33
C LEU A 30 -0.57 1.76 8.29
N THR A 31 0.37 2.66 8.09
CA THR A 31 1.53 2.82 8.97
C THR A 31 1.08 3.14 10.40
N ASN A 32 0.15 4.09 10.54
CA ASN A 32 -0.38 4.47 11.85
C ASN A 32 -1.10 3.30 12.56
N VAL A 33 -1.93 2.56 11.83
CA VAL A 33 -2.62 1.39 12.38
C VAL A 33 -1.62 0.30 12.76
N THR A 34 -0.57 0.12 11.98
CA THR A 34 0.48 -0.85 12.25
C THR A 34 1.29 -0.49 13.49
N GLU A 35 1.53 0.80 13.74
CA GLU A 35 2.10 1.28 15.00
C GLU A 35 1.18 0.98 16.19
N GLN A 36 -0.12 1.16 16.04
CA GLN A 36 -1.10 0.76 17.06
C GLN A 36 -1.06 -0.74 17.33
N GLN A 37 -0.96 -1.56 16.28
CA GLN A 37 -0.80 -3.00 16.44
C GLN A 37 0.47 -3.36 17.23
N GLU A 38 1.56 -2.67 16.98
CA GLU A 38 2.80 -2.87 17.75
C GLU A 38 2.57 -2.65 19.24
N THR A 39 1.83 -1.62 19.60
CA THR A 39 1.46 -1.34 20.98
C THR A 39 0.61 -2.46 21.59
N VAL A 40 -0.37 -2.96 20.83
CA VAL A 40 -1.23 -4.08 21.27
C VAL A 40 -0.41 -5.35 21.50
N ILE A 41 0.53 -5.64 20.61
CA ILE A 41 1.40 -6.82 20.70
C ILE A 41 2.37 -6.71 21.89
N ALA A 42 2.87 -5.50 22.16
CA ALA A 42 3.84 -5.24 23.23
C ALA A 42 3.21 -5.16 24.63
N ALA A 43 1.89 -5.12 24.73
CA ALA A 43 1.18 -5.05 26.02
C ALA A 43 1.40 -6.32 26.86
N ASP A 44 1.41 -6.17 28.17
CA ASP A 44 1.58 -7.29 29.11
C ASP A 44 0.50 -8.36 28.92
N ILE A 45 -0.71 -7.92 28.62
CA ILE A 45 -1.85 -8.79 28.29
C ILE A 45 -2.24 -8.54 26.85
N PHE A 46 -2.14 -9.58 26.03
CA PHE A 46 -2.49 -9.49 24.61
C PHE A 46 -4.02 -9.48 24.44
N ASP A 47 -4.53 -8.38 23.88
CA ASP A 47 -5.96 -8.21 23.59
C ASP A 47 -6.25 -8.68 22.15
N GLU A 48 -6.70 -9.93 22.02
CA GLU A 48 -7.04 -10.52 20.73
C GLU A 48 -8.12 -9.75 19.98
N GLN A 49 -9.14 -9.29 20.70
CA GLN A 49 -10.26 -8.58 20.07
C GLN A 49 -9.81 -7.27 19.48
N LEU A 50 -9.00 -6.51 20.20
CA LEU A 50 -8.44 -5.25 19.72
C LEU A 50 -7.52 -5.48 18.51
N PHE A 51 -6.69 -6.52 18.56
CA PHE A 51 -5.83 -6.87 17.45
C PHE A 51 -6.65 -7.24 16.20
N ASN A 52 -7.69 -8.06 16.35
CA ASN A 52 -8.56 -8.42 15.23
C ASN A 52 -9.26 -7.21 14.62
N GLN A 53 -9.67 -6.23 15.43
CA GLN A 53 -10.25 -4.98 14.93
C GLN A 53 -9.25 -4.23 14.05
N THR A 54 -7.98 -4.18 14.43
CA THR A 54 -6.94 -3.53 13.60
C THR A 54 -6.75 -4.26 12.29
N ILE A 55 -6.79 -5.59 12.27
CA ILE A 55 -6.70 -6.40 11.03
C ILE A 55 -7.86 -6.06 10.08
N GLU A 56 -9.09 -5.99 10.58
CA GLU A 56 -10.27 -5.66 9.77
C GLU A 56 -10.14 -4.27 9.12
N ILE A 57 -9.68 -3.28 9.88
CA ILE A 57 -9.44 -1.93 9.37
C ILE A 57 -8.41 -1.96 8.25
N LYS A 58 -7.30 -2.67 8.46
CA LYS A 58 -6.22 -2.77 7.49
C LYS A 58 -6.65 -3.50 6.21
N GLU A 59 -7.43 -4.55 6.33
CA GLU A 59 -7.98 -5.27 5.17
C GLU A 59 -8.82 -4.36 4.27
N GLY A 60 -9.64 -3.51 4.85
CA GLY A 60 -10.41 -2.50 4.10
C GLY A 60 -9.51 -1.57 3.29
N HIS A 61 -8.44 -1.07 3.91
CA HIS A 61 -7.48 -0.21 3.23
C HIS A 61 -6.69 -0.93 2.14
N LEU A 62 -6.35 -2.21 2.34
CA LEU A 62 -5.67 -3.00 1.32
C LEU A 62 -6.53 -3.21 0.08
N LYS A 63 -7.83 -3.42 0.24
CA LYS A 63 -8.76 -3.50 -0.89
C LYS A 63 -8.76 -2.21 -1.69
N ASN A 64 -8.76 -1.07 -1.01
CA ASN A 64 -8.71 0.25 -1.67
C ASN A 64 -7.37 0.45 -2.39
N LEU A 65 -6.25 0.01 -1.81
CA LEU A 65 -4.95 0.05 -2.49
C LEU A 65 -4.96 -0.75 -3.79
N THR A 66 -5.51 -1.96 -3.75
CA THR A 66 -5.60 -2.82 -4.93
C THR A 66 -6.41 -2.14 -6.05
N LEU A 67 -7.54 -1.53 -5.70
CA LEU A 67 -8.36 -0.79 -6.65
C LEU A 67 -7.64 0.42 -7.23
N LEU A 68 -6.89 1.16 -6.39
CA LEU A 68 -6.09 2.30 -6.86
C LEU A 68 -4.98 1.86 -7.81
N ASP A 69 -4.29 0.76 -7.50
CA ASP A 69 -3.23 0.22 -8.36
C ASP A 69 -3.78 -0.23 -9.73
N GLU A 70 -4.91 -0.90 -9.74
CA GLU A 70 -5.58 -1.30 -10.98
C GLU A 70 -6.02 -0.08 -11.81
N GLY A 71 -6.60 0.92 -11.15
CA GLY A 71 -7.00 2.17 -11.79
C GLY A 71 -5.81 2.93 -12.36
N PHE A 72 -4.71 3.02 -11.60
CA PHE A 72 -3.48 3.66 -12.04
C PHE A 72 -2.92 2.98 -13.29
N GLU A 73 -2.84 1.66 -13.27
CA GLU A 73 -2.30 0.90 -14.40
C GLU A 73 -3.09 1.14 -15.68
N LYS A 74 -4.42 1.14 -15.59
CA LYS A 74 -5.29 1.43 -16.75
C LYS A 74 -5.07 2.83 -17.32
N ILE A 75 -4.98 3.83 -16.44
CA ILE A 75 -4.76 5.22 -16.86
C ILE A 75 -3.37 5.37 -17.48
N TYR A 76 -2.36 4.77 -16.84
CA TYR A 76 -0.98 4.82 -17.32
C TYR A 76 -0.83 4.16 -18.70
N GLU A 77 -1.43 3.00 -18.92
CA GLU A 77 -1.41 2.33 -20.23
C GLU A 77 -2.00 3.21 -21.33
N GLY A 78 -3.00 4.02 -20.99
CA GLY A 78 -3.63 4.95 -21.94
C GLY A 78 -2.78 6.17 -22.29
N VAL A 79 -1.80 6.55 -21.45
CA VAL A 79 -1.06 7.81 -21.61
C VAL A 79 0.46 7.61 -21.72
N LYS A 80 0.98 6.41 -21.50
CA LYS A 80 2.43 6.16 -21.45
C LYS A 80 3.15 6.54 -22.72
N THR A 81 2.58 6.30 -23.88
CA THR A 81 3.18 6.63 -25.18
C THR A 81 3.30 8.14 -25.35
N GLU A 82 2.26 8.87 -25.02
CA GLU A 82 2.25 10.33 -25.09
C GLU A 82 3.27 10.94 -24.12
N LEU A 83 3.37 10.41 -22.91
CA LEU A 83 4.37 10.84 -21.93
C LEU A 83 5.79 10.59 -22.41
N ALA A 84 6.03 9.47 -23.10
CA ALA A 84 7.34 9.13 -23.65
C ALA A 84 7.74 10.06 -24.81
N ILE A 85 6.78 10.40 -25.67
CA ILE A 85 7.02 11.26 -26.85
C ILE A 85 7.20 12.72 -26.44
N ASN A 86 6.39 13.21 -25.52
CA ASN A 86 6.30 14.61 -25.11
C ASN A 86 6.89 14.87 -23.71
N LYS A 87 8.00 14.24 -23.37
CA LYS A 87 8.64 14.35 -22.05
C LYS A 87 8.90 15.79 -21.61
N LEU A 88 9.30 16.65 -22.53
CA LEU A 88 9.60 18.04 -22.22
C LEU A 88 8.35 18.85 -21.88
N VAL A 89 7.23 18.55 -22.56
CA VAL A 89 5.95 19.22 -22.31
C VAL A 89 5.45 18.92 -20.91
N TYR A 90 5.60 17.68 -20.46
CA TYR A 90 5.11 17.20 -19.16
C TYR A 90 6.21 17.09 -18.10
N LYS A 91 7.29 17.81 -18.28
CA LYS A 91 8.48 17.71 -17.40
C LYS A 91 8.14 17.88 -15.91
N ASP A 92 7.40 18.91 -15.59
CA ASP A 92 7.08 19.23 -14.19
C ASP A 92 6.12 18.19 -13.59
N GLU A 93 5.13 17.77 -14.35
CA GLU A 93 4.16 16.76 -13.95
C GLU A 93 4.81 15.39 -13.76
N ILE A 94 5.70 15.01 -14.66
CA ILE A 94 6.48 13.77 -14.55
C ILE A 94 7.37 13.81 -13.30
N SER A 95 7.98 14.97 -13.02
CA SER A 95 8.78 15.18 -11.81
C SER A 95 7.97 14.98 -10.55
N GLN A 96 6.74 15.50 -10.50
CA GLN A 96 5.81 15.31 -9.38
C GLN A 96 5.43 13.84 -9.21
N LEU A 97 5.13 13.14 -10.32
CA LEU A 97 4.82 11.71 -10.29
C LEU A 97 5.98 10.90 -9.73
N LYS A 98 7.20 11.19 -10.18
CA LYS A 98 8.41 10.52 -9.67
C LYS A 98 8.61 10.75 -8.18
N ALA A 99 8.42 11.98 -7.70
CA ALA A 99 8.52 12.31 -6.29
C ALA A 99 7.50 11.52 -5.46
N LEU A 100 6.26 11.43 -5.91
CA LEU A 100 5.22 10.64 -5.25
C LEU A 100 5.58 9.14 -5.23
N ILE A 101 6.12 8.62 -6.31
CA ILE A 101 6.54 7.21 -6.40
C ILE A 101 7.66 6.92 -5.38
N VAL A 102 8.62 7.83 -5.25
CA VAL A 102 9.69 7.71 -4.24
C VAL A 102 9.10 7.68 -2.83
N ASP A 103 8.22 8.62 -2.51
CA ASP A 103 7.56 8.68 -1.20
C ASP A 103 6.77 7.41 -0.90
N ILE A 104 6.01 6.93 -1.89
CA ILE A 104 5.20 5.71 -1.78
C ILE A 104 6.10 4.49 -1.57
N THR A 105 7.21 4.41 -2.31
CA THR A 105 8.17 3.32 -2.17
C THR A 105 8.78 3.30 -0.77
N ASP A 106 9.21 4.45 -0.27
CA ASP A 106 9.79 4.56 1.07
C ASP A 106 8.78 4.18 2.16
N LEU A 107 7.56 4.66 2.05
CA LEU A 107 6.47 4.28 2.97
C LEU A 107 6.18 2.78 2.91
N SER A 108 6.15 2.20 1.73
CA SER A 108 5.88 0.78 1.53
C SER A 108 6.97 -0.09 2.16
N VAL A 109 8.24 0.24 1.95
CA VAL A 109 9.37 -0.47 2.54
C VAL A 109 9.34 -0.39 4.06
N ARG A 110 9.08 0.80 4.61
CA ARG A 110 8.96 1.00 6.05
C ARG A 110 7.80 0.19 6.64
N LEU A 111 6.64 0.26 6.00
CA LEU A 111 5.46 -0.49 6.43
C LEU A 111 5.72 -2.00 6.44
N GLN A 112 6.37 -2.51 5.40
CA GLN A 112 6.72 -3.93 5.33
C GLN A 112 7.64 -4.37 6.45
N ALA A 113 8.64 -3.55 6.78
CA ALA A 113 9.55 -3.85 7.89
C ALA A 113 8.79 -3.91 9.22
N MET A 114 7.85 -3.00 9.43
CA MET A 114 6.99 -2.99 10.62
C MET A 114 6.08 -4.24 10.66
N GLU A 115 5.46 -4.57 9.53
CA GLU A 115 4.59 -5.75 9.41
C GLU A 115 5.35 -7.04 9.72
N LYS A 116 6.55 -7.17 9.21
CA LYS A 116 7.40 -8.33 9.45
C LYS A 116 7.73 -8.48 10.93
N ARG A 117 8.10 -7.37 11.59
CA ARG A 117 8.38 -7.39 13.03
C ARG A 117 7.15 -7.77 13.84
N ASN A 118 6.01 -7.16 13.53
CA ASN A 118 4.75 -7.44 14.22
C ASN A 118 4.33 -8.91 14.03
N ARG A 119 4.45 -9.41 12.81
CA ARG A 119 4.15 -10.82 12.51
C ARG A 119 5.01 -11.78 13.34
N THR A 120 6.30 -11.53 13.42
CA THR A 120 7.23 -12.37 14.19
C THR A 120 6.85 -12.37 15.68
N LYS A 121 6.57 -11.20 16.24
CA LYS A 121 6.14 -11.06 17.64
C LYS A 121 4.80 -11.75 17.89
N LEU A 122 3.85 -11.58 16.97
CA LEU A 122 2.54 -12.21 17.04
C LEU A 122 2.64 -13.74 17.02
N GLU A 123 3.43 -14.29 16.10
CA GLU A 123 3.66 -15.73 16.01
C GLU A 123 4.22 -16.29 17.32
N PHE A 124 5.14 -15.57 17.95
CA PHE A 124 5.70 -15.94 19.25
C PHE A 124 4.62 -15.97 20.34
N ILE A 125 3.75 -14.95 20.41
CA ILE A 125 2.65 -14.87 21.38
C ILE A 125 1.68 -16.04 21.18
N LEU A 126 1.33 -16.34 19.92
CA LEU A 126 0.42 -17.43 19.59
C LEU A 126 0.99 -18.80 19.97
N LEU A 127 2.30 -18.99 19.77
CA LEU A 127 2.97 -20.22 20.21
C LEU A 127 2.95 -20.39 21.72
N GLN A 128 3.17 -19.32 22.48
CA GLN A 128 3.12 -19.38 23.92
C GLN A 128 1.70 -19.65 24.47
N LYS A 129 0.69 -19.10 23.81
CA LYS A 129 -0.70 -19.27 24.22
C LYS A 129 -1.33 -20.59 23.77
N ARG A 130 -0.70 -21.37 22.90
CA ARG A 130 -1.21 -22.69 22.46
C ARG A 130 -1.51 -23.64 23.57
N LYS A 131 -0.81 -23.52 24.71
CA LYS A 131 -1.02 -24.36 25.89
C LYS A 131 -2.25 -23.97 26.70
N ASP A 132 -2.66 -22.69 26.63
CA ASP A 132 -3.66 -22.13 27.52
C ASP A 132 -5.03 -21.90 26.86
N ILE A 133 -5.10 -21.82 25.53
CA ILE A 133 -6.32 -21.49 24.81
C ILE A 133 -6.56 -22.48 23.67
N ARG A 134 -7.53 -23.37 23.87
CA ARG A 134 -7.96 -24.32 22.84
C ARG A 134 -8.68 -23.69 21.67
N GLU A 135 -9.24 -22.47 21.85
CA GLU A 135 -9.94 -21.73 20.81
C GLU A 135 -9.45 -20.28 20.82
N SER A 136 -8.45 -19.99 19.99
CA SER A 136 -8.06 -18.62 19.72
C SER A 136 -9.06 -17.97 18.77
N ARG A 137 -9.56 -16.77 19.13
CA ARG A 137 -10.41 -15.95 18.27
C ARG A 137 -9.63 -15.33 17.10
N LEU A 138 -8.31 -15.37 17.15
CA LEU A 138 -7.47 -15.02 16.00
C LEU A 138 -7.64 -16.11 14.96
N SER A 139 -8.38 -15.78 13.92
CA SER A 139 -8.46 -16.64 12.75
C SER A 139 -7.10 -16.63 12.06
N GLY A 140 -6.33 -17.71 12.20
CA GLY A 140 -5.08 -17.88 11.48
C GLY A 140 -5.23 -17.67 9.98
N LYS A 141 -6.40 -17.98 9.45
CA LYS A 141 -6.78 -17.76 8.06
C LYS A 141 -6.87 -16.28 7.70
N SER A 142 -7.50 -15.43 8.54
CA SER A 142 -7.59 -13.98 8.30
C SER A 142 -6.23 -13.30 8.37
N VAL A 143 -5.44 -13.66 9.38
CA VAL A 143 -4.09 -13.09 9.56
C VAL A 143 -3.18 -13.51 8.39
N ALA A 144 -3.18 -14.79 8.01
CA ALA A 144 -2.40 -15.28 6.87
C ALA A 144 -2.81 -14.60 5.56
N SER A 145 -4.12 -14.43 5.33
CA SER A 145 -4.66 -13.72 4.17
C SER A 145 -4.18 -12.27 4.13
N TYR A 146 -4.19 -11.57 5.25
CA TYR A 146 -3.70 -10.20 5.35
C TYR A 146 -2.23 -10.10 4.95
N TYR A 147 -1.35 -10.92 5.54
CA TYR A 147 0.07 -10.86 5.25
C TYR A 147 0.40 -11.27 3.81
N LYS A 148 -0.35 -12.20 3.26
CA LYS A 148 -0.23 -12.58 1.84
C LYS A 148 -0.58 -11.43 0.91
N THR A 149 -1.64 -10.69 1.21
CA THR A 149 -2.06 -9.52 0.44
C THR A 149 -1.02 -8.40 0.54
N MET A 150 -0.45 -8.17 1.72
CA MET A 150 0.65 -7.20 1.90
C MET A 150 1.87 -7.54 1.06
N ALA A 151 2.25 -8.81 0.99
CA ALA A 151 3.38 -9.25 0.17
C ALA A 151 3.15 -8.97 -1.32
N LYS A 152 1.92 -9.14 -1.81
CA LYS A 152 1.56 -8.81 -3.20
C LYS A 152 1.65 -7.31 -3.48
N GLN A 153 1.32 -6.46 -2.52
CA GLN A 153 1.42 -5.01 -2.66
C GLN A 153 2.86 -4.51 -2.85
N GLN A 154 3.83 -5.28 -2.39
CA GLN A 154 5.26 -4.94 -2.56
C GLN A 154 5.70 -4.92 -4.01
N GLU A 155 5.14 -5.78 -4.84
CA GLU A 155 5.57 -5.95 -6.22
C GLU A 155 5.13 -4.79 -7.11
N ASN A 156 3.98 -4.16 -6.81
CA ASN A 156 3.37 -3.15 -7.68
C ASN A 156 4.16 -1.84 -7.82
N PRO A 157 4.67 -1.21 -6.76
CA PRO A 157 5.43 0.03 -6.91
C PRO A 157 6.75 -0.16 -7.66
N SER A 158 7.43 -1.29 -7.46
CA SER A 158 8.70 -1.56 -8.12
C SER A 158 8.52 -1.86 -9.60
N LEU A 159 7.48 -2.58 -9.98
CA LEU A 159 7.13 -2.83 -11.38
C LEU A 159 6.90 -1.53 -12.15
N PHE A 160 6.21 -0.57 -11.55
CA PHE A 160 5.96 0.72 -12.16
C PHE A 160 7.26 1.52 -12.33
N TYR A 161 8.15 1.47 -11.35
CA TYR A 161 9.43 2.16 -11.38
C TYR A 161 10.35 1.58 -12.47
N ASP A 162 10.43 0.26 -12.57
CA ASP A 162 11.28 -0.44 -13.54
C ASP A 162 10.84 -0.22 -14.99
N LYS A 163 9.55 -0.12 -15.22
CA LYS A 163 9.00 0.17 -16.56
C LYS A 163 9.41 1.54 -17.11
N ARG A 164 9.99 2.40 -16.29
CA ARG A 164 10.41 3.75 -16.69
C ARG A 164 11.89 3.88 -17.05
N LYS A 165 12.62 2.84 -16.83
CA LYS A 165 13.98 2.79 -17.32
C LYS A 165 13.97 2.61 -18.83
#